data_b907c07250f96396429fe7c9e758fd67
#
_entry.id   b907c07250f96396429fe7c9e758fd67
#
_cell.length_a   1.000
_cell.length_b   1.000
_cell.length_c   1.000
_cell.angle_alpha   90.00
_cell.angle_beta   90.00
_cell.angle_gamma   90.00
#
_symmetry.space_group_name_H-M   'P 1'
#
loop_
_entity.id
_entity.type
_entity.pdbx_description
1 polymer ?
#
loop_
_entity_poly.entity_id
_entity_poly.type
_entity_poly.pdbx_seq_one_letter_code
_entity_poly.pdbx_strand_id
1 'polypeptide(L)'
;MYKGLTQNLQAAIASGKNPDVVQMGYSFLNYAAENFQSVNLNDAFAKSGDPNFLKDNFLPNVLELAQTEDGKQVGLPYSISVPVLYYNPEIFKAAGLTEAPKTWAEVKTYAKTIKDKTGNMGFFMQEYADNWAQQAIIESNGGVMLKKVNGKVQAGFDTPEAAEAFQLMADMVKDGSGLHATNEEGFQAYLSGKLGMVCTTIGKRANFEKTAKFPVKVATFPEFEGKPVRVAAGGNFLMVFSKDAAKEKAACEFIKYLQSPEALVKWSTGTGYLPPRKGIAEDPKGFKKMAEENKNIQVALSLMPKAVKWASFPGANGLQAEQMLIDVRDVILSGEKPAAEALKETAKKVNDLL
;
A
#
# COMPACT_ATOMS: atom_id res chain seq x y z
N MET A 1 -2.58 13.10 -1.71
CA MET A 1 -2.44 13.11 -3.19
C MET A 1 -3.69 12.54 -3.86
N TYR A 2 -4.10 11.28 -3.67
CA TYR A 2 -5.30 10.73 -4.34
C TYR A 2 -6.63 11.40 -3.94
N LYS A 3 -6.78 11.89 -2.69
CA LYS A 3 -7.98 12.63 -2.26
C LYS A 3 -8.23 13.86 -3.14
N GLY A 4 -7.20 14.67 -3.41
CA GLY A 4 -7.31 15.83 -4.31
C GLY A 4 -7.59 15.43 -5.77
N LEU A 5 -6.98 14.34 -6.25
CA LEU A 5 -7.26 13.78 -7.58
C LEU A 5 -8.73 13.35 -7.70
N THR A 6 -9.26 12.67 -6.68
CA THR A 6 -10.65 12.21 -6.65
C THR A 6 -11.62 13.40 -6.70
N GLN A 7 -11.37 14.46 -5.92
CA GLN A 7 -12.18 15.69 -5.93
C GLN A 7 -12.15 16.37 -7.31
N ASN A 8 -10.96 16.49 -7.92
CA ASN A 8 -10.82 17.07 -9.25
C ASN A 8 -11.53 16.23 -10.32
N LEU A 9 -11.47 14.89 -10.20
CA LEU A 9 -12.18 14.00 -11.11
C LEU A 9 -13.69 14.14 -10.97
N GLN A 10 -14.23 14.22 -9.75
CA GLN A 10 -15.64 14.47 -9.50
C GLN A 10 -16.10 15.77 -10.17
N ALA A 11 -15.36 16.86 -9.99
CA ALA A 11 -15.67 18.15 -10.61
C ALA A 11 -15.61 18.09 -12.15
N ALA A 12 -14.63 17.38 -12.72
CA ALA A 12 -14.50 17.18 -14.15
C ALA A 12 -15.67 16.38 -14.74
N ILE A 13 -16.07 15.29 -14.06
CA ILE A 13 -17.23 14.48 -14.44
C ILE A 13 -18.52 15.31 -14.38
N ALA A 14 -18.74 16.03 -13.28
CA ALA A 14 -19.92 16.89 -13.13
C ALA A 14 -20.04 17.99 -14.18
N SER A 15 -18.91 18.49 -14.67
CA SER A 15 -18.86 19.51 -15.74
C SER A 15 -18.83 18.93 -17.15
N GLY A 16 -18.89 17.61 -17.32
CA GLY A 16 -18.80 16.94 -18.62
C GLY A 16 -17.41 16.98 -19.29
N LYS A 17 -16.36 17.34 -18.52
CA LYS A 17 -14.98 17.46 -19.00
C LYS A 17 -14.13 16.26 -18.50
N ASN A 18 -14.61 15.05 -18.70
CA ASN A 18 -13.94 13.85 -18.25
C ASN A 18 -12.55 13.72 -18.90
N PRO A 19 -11.51 13.42 -18.11
CA PRO A 19 -10.24 12.94 -18.69
C PRO A 19 -10.45 11.58 -19.35
N ASP A 20 -9.65 11.26 -20.37
CA ASP A 20 -9.76 9.95 -21.05
C ASP A 20 -9.15 8.82 -20.23
N VAL A 21 -8.03 9.07 -19.52
CA VAL A 21 -7.34 8.10 -18.63
C VAL A 21 -7.04 8.75 -17.29
N VAL A 22 -7.26 8.00 -16.20
CA VAL A 22 -6.96 8.44 -14.82
C VAL A 22 -6.18 7.37 -14.10
N GLN A 23 -5.14 7.78 -13.37
CA GLN A 23 -4.37 6.93 -12.47
C GLN A 23 -4.94 7.04 -11.05
N MET A 24 -5.51 5.96 -10.51
CA MET A 24 -6.21 5.92 -9.23
C MET A 24 -5.54 4.96 -8.25
N GLY A 25 -5.50 5.33 -6.95
CA GLY A 25 -4.99 4.45 -5.89
C GLY A 25 -5.96 3.31 -5.57
N TYR A 26 -5.41 2.14 -5.19
CA TYR A 26 -6.24 0.95 -4.94
C TYR A 26 -7.26 1.13 -3.80
N SER A 27 -6.97 1.95 -2.78
CA SER A 27 -7.93 2.25 -1.70
C SER A 27 -9.22 2.93 -2.18
N PHE A 28 -9.20 3.53 -3.37
CA PHE A 28 -10.37 4.18 -3.96
C PHE A 28 -11.16 3.29 -4.92
N LEU A 29 -10.81 2.01 -5.05
CA LEU A 29 -11.39 1.11 -6.05
C LEU A 29 -12.92 1.02 -5.95
N ASN A 30 -13.46 0.68 -4.79
CA ASN A 30 -14.90 0.52 -4.60
C ASN A 30 -15.63 1.86 -4.77
N TYR A 31 -15.07 2.93 -4.16
CA TYR A 31 -15.61 4.27 -4.35
C TYR A 31 -15.64 4.69 -5.82
N ALA A 32 -14.55 4.46 -6.55
CA ALA A 32 -14.47 4.81 -7.97
C ALA A 32 -15.42 3.96 -8.84
N ALA A 33 -15.55 2.67 -8.54
CA ALA A 33 -16.44 1.77 -9.26
C ALA A 33 -17.92 2.16 -9.15
N GLU A 34 -18.32 2.63 -7.96
CA GLU A 34 -19.72 2.98 -7.66
C GLU A 34 -20.07 4.42 -8.05
N ASN A 35 -19.13 5.36 -7.90
CA ASN A 35 -19.39 6.79 -8.08
C ASN A 35 -18.91 7.35 -9.42
N PHE A 36 -18.04 6.64 -10.14
CA PHE A 36 -17.52 7.06 -11.44
C PHE A 36 -17.93 6.09 -12.54
N GLN A 37 -18.43 6.61 -13.63
CA GLN A 37 -18.83 5.82 -14.81
C GLN A 37 -17.62 5.45 -15.68
N SER A 38 -16.65 4.72 -15.13
CA SER A 38 -15.52 4.21 -15.90
C SER A 38 -15.92 3.06 -16.80
N VAL A 39 -15.19 2.90 -17.89
CA VAL A 39 -15.34 1.78 -18.83
C VAL A 39 -14.87 0.49 -18.17
N ASN A 40 -15.56 -0.64 -18.43
CA ASN A 40 -15.02 -1.96 -18.11
C ASN A 40 -13.87 -2.26 -19.07
N LEU A 41 -12.67 -2.47 -18.56
CA LEU A 41 -11.49 -2.64 -19.41
C LEU A 41 -11.51 -3.94 -20.23
N ASN A 42 -12.20 -4.99 -19.80
CA ASN A 42 -12.39 -6.17 -20.64
C ASN A 42 -13.15 -5.80 -21.93
N ASP A 43 -14.21 -5.00 -21.80
CA ASP A 43 -15.02 -4.55 -22.95
C ASP A 43 -14.23 -3.58 -23.82
N ALA A 44 -13.48 -2.65 -23.22
CA ALA A 44 -12.69 -1.66 -23.96
C ALA A 44 -11.60 -2.33 -24.80
N PHE A 45 -10.85 -3.28 -24.24
CA PHE A 45 -9.84 -4.03 -24.99
C PHE A 45 -10.46 -4.93 -26.07
N ALA A 46 -11.61 -5.54 -25.80
CA ALA A 46 -12.31 -6.32 -26.81
C ALA A 46 -12.73 -5.45 -28.02
N LYS A 47 -13.34 -4.27 -27.76
CA LYS A 47 -13.70 -3.30 -28.80
C LYS A 47 -12.50 -2.74 -29.54
N SER A 48 -11.36 -2.60 -28.87
CA SER A 48 -10.12 -2.13 -29.53
C SER A 48 -9.42 -3.17 -30.40
N GLY A 49 -9.95 -4.41 -30.44
CA GLY A 49 -9.43 -5.51 -31.25
C GLY A 49 -8.47 -6.45 -30.53
N ASP A 50 -8.33 -6.34 -29.21
CA ASP A 50 -7.44 -7.18 -28.42
C ASP A 50 -8.12 -7.75 -27.15
N PRO A 51 -9.12 -8.63 -27.31
CA PRO A 51 -9.95 -9.12 -26.20
C PRO A 51 -9.19 -9.94 -25.16
N ASN A 52 -8.02 -10.45 -25.51
CA ASN A 52 -7.22 -11.28 -24.62
C ASN A 52 -6.07 -10.53 -23.93
N PHE A 53 -5.89 -9.24 -24.22
CA PHE A 53 -4.74 -8.47 -23.71
C PHE A 53 -4.55 -8.61 -22.20
N LEU A 54 -5.61 -8.47 -21.41
CA LEU A 54 -5.53 -8.57 -19.95
C LEU A 54 -5.14 -9.99 -19.51
N LYS A 55 -5.85 -10.99 -19.98
CA LYS A 55 -5.63 -12.40 -19.62
C LYS A 55 -4.24 -12.90 -20.00
N ASP A 56 -3.76 -12.52 -21.18
CA ASP A 56 -2.48 -13.01 -21.69
C ASP A 56 -1.28 -12.36 -20.98
N ASN A 57 -1.42 -11.11 -20.55
CA ASN A 57 -0.32 -10.32 -20.03
C ASN A 57 -0.29 -10.18 -18.50
N PHE A 58 -1.34 -10.55 -17.78
CA PHE A 58 -1.42 -10.39 -16.32
C PHE A 58 -1.82 -11.67 -15.61
N LEU A 59 -1.38 -11.83 -14.37
CA LEU A 59 -1.84 -12.91 -13.50
C LEU A 59 -3.24 -12.58 -12.97
N PRO A 60 -4.12 -13.56 -12.73
CA PRO A 60 -5.47 -13.32 -12.21
C PRO A 60 -5.47 -12.51 -10.89
N ASN A 61 -4.63 -12.89 -9.94
CA ASN A 61 -4.50 -12.19 -8.66
C ASN A 61 -4.01 -10.74 -8.78
N VAL A 62 -3.28 -10.40 -9.85
CA VAL A 62 -2.90 -9.03 -10.16
C VAL A 62 -4.10 -8.25 -10.69
N LEU A 63 -4.87 -8.82 -11.62
CA LEU A 63 -6.07 -8.18 -12.16
C LEU A 63 -7.11 -7.91 -11.07
N GLU A 64 -7.27 -8.84 -10.12
CA GLU A 64 -8.16 -8.72 -8.97
C GLU A 64 -7.90 -7.46 -8.13
N LEU A 65 -6.66 -6.92 -8.11
CA LEU A 65 -6.35 -5.68 -7.39
C LEU A 65 -7.15 -4.47 -7.87
N ALA A 66 -7.61 -4.47 -9.13
CA ALA A 66 -8.41 -3.40 -9.72
C ALA A 66 -9.76 -3.90 -10.29
N GLN A 67 -10.30 -4.96 -9.68
CA GLN A 67 -11.56 -5.58 -10.04
C GLN A 67 -12.55 -5.48 -8.87
N THR A 68 -13.81 -5.19 -9.17
CA THR A 68 -14.90 -5.27 -8.21
C THR A 68 -15.22 -6.73 -7.85
N GLU A 69 -16.01 -6.94 -6.81
CA GLU A 69 -16.39 -8.29 -6.38
C GLU A 69 -17.26 -9.03 -7.40
N ASP A 70 -18.07 -8.30 -8.18
CA ASP A 70 -18.90 -8.83 -9.28
C ASP A 70 -18.12 -9.05 -10.58
N GLY A 71 -16.79 -8.84 -10.55
CA GLY A 71 -15.90 -9.16 -11.65
C GLY A 71 -15.70 -8.04 -12.68
N LYS A 72 -16.23 -6.83 -12.47
CA LYS A 72 -15.96 -5.69 -13.35
C LYS A 72 -14.50 -5.26 -13.23
N GLN A 73 -13.77 -5.23 -14.36
CA GLN A 73 -12.39 -4.69 -14.40
C GLN A 73 -12.44 -3.18 -14.50
N VAL A 74 -12.42 -2.50 -13.35
CA VAL A 74 -12.53 -1.04 -13.20
C VAL A 74 -11.32 -0.32 -13.78
N GLY A 75 -10.16 -0.94 -13.68
CA GLY A 75 -8.91 -0.42 -14.21
C GLY A 75 -7.85 -1.49 -14.37
N LEU A 76 -6.68 -1.12 -14.89
CA LEU A 76 -5.54 -2.02 -15.05
C LEU A 76 -4.46 -1.67 -14.04
N PRO A 77 -4.00 -2.60 -13.18
CA PRO A 77 -2.87 -2.38 -12.30
C PRO A 77 -1.66 -1.83 -13.06
N TYR A 78 -1.08 -0.74 -12.55
CA TYR A 78 0.07 -0.09 -13.16
C TYR A 78 1.30 -0.06 -12.25
N SER A 79 1.10 0.22 -10.98
CA SER A 79 2.15 0.19 -9.97
C SER A 79 1.73 -0.72 -8.84
N ILE A 80 2.60 -1.65 -8.47
CA ILE A 80 2.39 -2.49 -7.29
C ILE A 80 3.46 -2.19 -6.27
N SER A 81 3.07 -2.00 -5.02
CA SER A 81 3.98 -1.93 -3.90
C SER A 81 3.51 -2.83 -2.77
N VAL A 82 4.45 -3.21 -1.95
CA VAL A 82 4.21 -3.91 -0.69
C VAL A 82 4.93 -3.16 0.43
N PRO A 83 4.43 -3.18 1.67
CA PRO A 83 5.17 -2.67 2.80
C PRO A 83 6.38 -3.56 3.08
N VAL A 84 7.49 -2.91 3.34
CA VAL A 84 8.77 -3.54 3.69
C VAL A 84 9.36 -2.82 4.90
N LEU A 85 10.28 -3.45 5.58
CA LEU A 85 11.02 -2.83 6.66
C LEU A 85 12.38 -2.33 6.16
N TYR A 86 12.53 -1.01 6.04
CA TYR A 86 13.83 -0.38 5.83
C TYR A 86 14.57 -0.27 7.15
N TYR A 87 15.89 -0.49 7.14
CA TYR A 87 16.71 -0.28 8.32
C TYR A 87 18.07 0.33 8.01
N ASN A 88 18.59 1.07 8.98
CA ASN A 88 19.91 1.70 8.91
C ASN A 88 20.95 0.78 9.55
N PRO A 89 21.85 0.14 8.78
CA PRO A 89 22.83 -0.80 9.32
C PRO A 89 23.88 -0.13 10.21
N GLU A 90 24.11 1.18 10.09
CA GLU A 90 25.06 1.90 10.96
C GLU A 90 24.48 2.09 12.36
N ILE A 91 23.19 2.46 12.48
CA ILE A 91 22.48 2.51 13.77
C ILE A 91 22.39 1.10 14.37
N PHE A 92 22.09 0.08 13.56
CA PHE A 92 22.05 -1.30 14.02
C PHE A 92 23.40 -1.71 14.63
N LYS A 93 24.50 -1.47 13.92
CA LYS A 93 25.84 -1.75 14.41
C LYS A 93 26.14 -1.01 15.72
N ALA A 94 25.79 0.26 15.82
CA ALA A 94 25.97 1.05 17.05
C ALA A 94 25.13 0.52 18.23
N ALA A 95 23.95 -0.04 17.94
CA ALA A 95 23.09 -0.69 18.93
C ALA A 95 23.51 -2.14 19.25
N GLY A 96 24.51 -2.70 18.54
CA GLY A 96 24.94 -4.09 18.69
C GLY A 96 24.00 -5.11 18.03
N LEU A 97 23.21 -4.68 17.03
CA LEU A 97 22.30 -5.52 16.25
C LEU A 97 22.99 -5.94 14.95
N THR A 98 22.93 -7.22 14.62
CA THR A 98 23.66 -7.80 13.45
C THR A 98 22.73 -8.16 12.30
N GLU A 99 21.45 -8.43 12.57
CA GLU A 99 20.46 -8.85 11.59
C GLU A 99 19.20 -7.98 11.67
N ALA A 100 18.41 -7.97 10.60
CA ALA A 100 17.10 -7.33 10.61
C ALA A 100 16.11 -8.17 11.45
N PRO A 101 15.15 -7.52 12.12
CA PRO A 101 14.11 -8.23 12.85
C PRO A 101 13.19 -8.99 11.87
N LYS A 102 12.75 -10.19 12.28
CA LYS A 102 11.84 -11.04 11.50
C LYS A 102 10.42 -10.97 12.03
N THR A 103 10.26 -10.70 13.32
CA THR A 103 8.96 -10.66 14.00
C THR A 103 8.67 -9.27 14.55
N TRP A 104 7.39 -8.97 14.79
CA TRP A 104 6.97 -7.73 15.43
C TRP A 104 7.46 -7.61 16.88
N ALA A 105 7.62 -8.73 17.57
CA ALA A 105 8.23 -8.75 18.90
C ALA A 105 9.71 -8.33 18.84
N GLU A 106 10.44 -8.79 17.82
CA GLU A 106 11.83 -8.33 17.59
C GLU A 106 11.88 -6.87 17.19
N VAL A 107 10.94 -6.37 16.36
CA VAL A 107 10.87 -4.93 16.01
C VAL A 107 10.74 -4.09 17.27
N LYS A 108 9.82 -4.43 18.19
CA LYS A 108 9.65 -3.73 19.48
C LYS A 108 10.93 -3.74 20.31
N THR A 109 11.55 -4.92 20.45
CA THR A 109 12.80 -5.09 21.19
C THR A 109 13.95 -4.31 20.59
N TYR A 110 14.09 -4.34 19.26
CA TYR A 110 15.14 -3.61 18.53
C TYR A 110 14.92 -2.10 18.59
N ALA A 111 13.68 -1.64 18.47
CA ALA A 111 13.35 -0.23 18.60
C ALA A 111 13.80 0.31 19.97
N LYS A 112 13.48 -0.41 21.05
CA LYS A 112 13.90 -0.04 22.40
C LYS A 112 15.42 -0.10 22.55
N THR A 113 16.08 -1.14 22.04
CA THR A 113 17.54 -1.29 22.09
C THR A 113 18.25 -0.14 21.36
N ILE A 114 17.76 0.26 20.18
CA ILE A 114 18.29 1.39 19.43
C ILE A 114 18.16 2.67 20.28
N LYS A 115 17.00 2.94 20.83
CA LYS A 115 16.74 4.11 21.66
C LYS A 115 17.71 4.18 22.86
N ASP A 116 17.80 3.09 23.60
CA ASP A 116 18.59 3.06 24.85
C ASP A 116 20.10 3.14 24.59
N LYS A 117 20.61 2.52 23.52
CA LYS A 117 22.06 2.48 23.26
C LYS A 117 22.57 3.62 22.42
N THR A 118 21.73 4.22 21.57
CA THR A 118 22.17 5.22 20.60
C THR A 118 21.51 6.58 20.76
N GLY A 119 20.41 6.67 21.51
CA GLY A 119 19.58 7.87 21.63
C GLY A 119 18.70 8.15 20.39
N ASN A 120 18.89 7.39 19.29
CA ASN A 120 18.08 7.54 18.09
C ASN A 120 16.67 6.97 18.29
N MET A 121 15.71 7.40 17.47
CA MET A 121 14.41 6.73 17.38
C MET A 121 14.58 5.33 16.79
N GLY A 122 13.85 4.36 17.34
CA GLY A 122 13.97 2.96 16.92
C GLY A 122 13.13 2.63 15.70
N PHE A 123 11.85 3.05 15.69
CA PHE A 123 10.88 2.61 14.69
C PHE A 123 9.89 3.71 14.29
N PHE A 124 9.50 3.69 13.01
CA PHE A 124 8.38 4.46 12.45
C PHE A 124 7.60 3.58 11.47
N MET A 125 6.28 3.58 11.58
CA MET A 125 5.39 3.03 10.57
C MET A 125 4.72 4.15 9.79
N GLN A 126 4.65 4.04 8.47
CA GLN A 126 3.90 4.99 7.65
C GLN A 126 2.48 5.17 8.21
N GLU A 127 2.12 6.40 8.52
CA GLU A 127 0.87 6.69 9.22
C GLU A 127 -0.06 7.62 8.45
N TYR A 128 0.49 8.67 7.86
CA TYR A 128 -0.27 9.80 7.37
C TYR A 128 -0.99 9.51 6.05
N ALA A 129 -2.22 10.01 5.94
CA ALA A 129 -3.08 10.04 4.76
C ALA A 129 -3.74 8.70 4.35
N ASP A 130 -3.36 7.57 4.93
CA ASP A 130 -3.99 6.27 4.68
C ASP A 130 -3.73 5.26 5.81
N ASN A 131 -4.40 4.12 5.77
CA ASN A 131 -4.22 3.00 6.70
C ASN A 131 -3.59 1.78 6.03
N TRP A 132 -2.83 1.99 4.97
CA TRP A 132 -2.25 0.92 4.18
C TRP A 132 -1.28 0.02 4.95
N ALA A 133 -0.35 0.63 5.68
CA ALA A 133 0.61 -0.12 6.51
C ALA A 133 -0.08 -0.77 7.72
N GLN A 134 -1.10 -0.10 8.29
CA GLN A 134 -1.91 -0.62 9.38
C GLN A 134 -2.76 -1.81 8.95
N GLN A 135 -3.32 -1.81 7.73
CA GLN A 135 -3.97 -3.01 7.20
C GLN A 135 -3.01 -4.19 7.18
N ALA A 136 -1.78 -3.99 6.72
CA ALA A 136 -0.81 -5.08 6.64
C ALA A 136 -0.48 -5.69 8.01
N ILE A 137 -0.33 -4.86 9.06
CA ILE A 137 -0.06 -5.39 10.40
C ILE A 137 -1.30 -6.05 11.03
N ILE A 138 -2.50 -5.51 10.82
CA ILE A 138 -3.77 -6.10 11.28
C ILE A 138 -3.98 -7.47 10.64
N GLU A 139 -3.88 -7.56 9.30
CA GLU A 139 -4.15 -8.80 8.59
C GLU A 139 -3.04 -9.85 8.77
N SER A 140 -1.78 -9.43 8.95
CA SER A 140 -0.70 -10.34 9.34
C SER A 140 -0.86 -10.87 10.76
N ASN A 141 -1.63 -10.18 11.62
CA ASN A 141 -2.00 -10.68 12.95
C ASN A 141 -3.28 -11.54 12.94
N GLY A 142 -3.89 -11.78 11.76
CA GLY A 142 -5.10 -12.58 11.61
C GLY A 142 -6.42 -11.80 11.71
N GLY A 143 -6.34 -10.46 11.86
CA GLY A 143 -7.50 -9.58 11.76
C GLY A 143 -7.94 -9.33 10.32
N VAL A 144 -9.00 -8.58 10.14
CA VAL A 144 -9.51 -8.14 8.83
C VAL A 144 -9.96 -6.69 8.87
N MET A 145 -9.83 -5.99 7.76
CA MET A 145 -10.30 -4.60 7.66
C MET A 145 -11.81 -4.52 7.45
N LEU A 146 -12.35 -5.37 6.59
CA LEU A 146 -13.75 -5.43 6.21
C LEU A 146 -14.24 -6.87 6.32
N LYS A 147 -15.51 -7.04 6.70
CA LYS A 147 -16.20 -8.34 6.74
C LYS A 147 -17.58 -8.24 6.09
N LYS A 148 -18.10 -9.34 5.59
CA LYS A 148 -19.50 -9.42 5.12
C LYS A 148 -20.40 -10.06 6.17
N VAL A 149 -21.47 -9.38 6.51
CA VAL A 149 -22.50 -9.88 7.42
C VAL A 149 -23.85 -9.75 6.70
N ASN A 150 -24.52 -10.87 6.48
CA ASN A 150 -25.82 -10.92 5.75
C ASN A 150 -25.78 -10.19 4.38
N GLY A 151 -24.66 -10.34 3.66
CA GLY A 151 -24.45 -9.73 2.33
C GLY A 151 -24.04 -8.25 2.36
N LYS A 152 -24.00 -7.60 3.52
CA LYS A 152 -23.55 -6.21 3.67
C LYS A 152 -22.11 -6.15 4.13
N VAL A 153 -21.35 -5.21 3.57
CA VAL A 153 -19.99 -4.90 4.02
C VAL A 153 -20.06 -4.15 5.35
N GLN A 154 -19.23 -4.56 6.29
CA GLN A 154 -19.09 -3.94 7.60
C GLN A 154 -17.60 -3.79 7.96
N ALA A 155 -17.28 -2.90 8.89
CA ALA A 155 -15.98 -2.84 9.54
C ALA A 155 -15.64 -4.19 10.18
N GLY A 156 -14.43 -4.66 9.96
CA GLY A 156 -13.91 -5.93 10.48
C GLY A 156 -12.78 -5.76 11.49
N PHE A 157 -12.34 -4.54 11.72
CA PHE A 157 -11.18 -4.20 12.55
C PHE A 157 -11.51 -4.06 14.06
N ASP A 158 -12.70 -4.42 14.50
CA ASP A 158 -13.14 -4.44 15.90
C ASP A 158 -12.78 -5.77 16.62
N THR A 159 -11.60 -6.28 16.36
CA THR A 159 -11.14 -7.59 16.86
C THR A 159 -9.91 -7.46 17.78
N PRO A 160 -9.66 -8.47 18.64
CA PRO A 160 -8.45 -8.51 19.47
C PRO A 160 -7.16 -8.39 18.67
N GLU A 161 -7.09 -8.99 17.47
CA GLU A 161 -5.93 -8.99 16.59
C GLU A 161 -5.63 -7.58 16.07
N ALA A 162 -6.66 -6.82 15.67
CA ALA A 162 -6.50 -5.44 15.25
C ALA A 162 -6.08 -4.54 16.42
N ALA A 163 -6.71 -4.75 17.59
CA ALA A 163 -6.36 -4.02 18.80
C ALA A 163 -4.90 -4.28 19.24
N GLU A 164 -4.44 -5.53 19.19
CA GLU A 164 -3.05 -5.90 19.47
C GLU A 164 -2.07 -5.21 18.50
N ALA A 165 -2.39 -5.19 17.20
CA ALA A 165 -1.56 -4.55 16.19
C ALA A 165 -1.39 -3.04 16.43
N PHE A 166 -2.47 -2.33 16.75
CA PHE A 166 -2.41 -0.91 17.08
C PHE A 166 -1.74 -0.65 18.44
N GLN A 167 -2.01 -1.51 19.43
CA GLN A 167 -1.42 -1.36 20.76
C GLN A 167 0.10 -1.56 20.72
N LEU A 168 0.60 -2.49 19.89
CA LEU A 168 2.04 -2.68 19.68
C LEU A 168 2.73 -1.39 19.22
N MET A 169 2.11 -0.66 18.27
CA MET A 169 2.63 0.62 17.81
C MET A 169 2.54 1.69 18.90
N ALA A 170 1.40 1.80 19.58
CA ALA A 170 1.19 2.75 20.67
C ALA A 170 2.16 2.54 21.84
N ASP A 171 2.47 1.28 22.16
CA ASP A 171 3.44 0.95 23.20
C ASP A 171 4.84 1.46 22.87
N MET A 172 5.29 1.32 21.60
CA MET A 172 6.59 1.86 21.15
C MET A 172 6.61 3.39 21.18
N VAL A 173 5.51 4.05 20.83
CA VAL A 173 5.39 5.51 20.94
C VAL A 173 5.46 5.92 22.40
N LYS A 174 4.73 5.25 23.29
CA LYS A 174 4.67 5.54 24.71
C LYS A 174 6.01 5.36 25.42
N ASP A 175 6.80 4.37 25.05
CA ASP A 175 8.13 4.11 25.66
C ASP A 175 9.24 4.95 24.99
N GLY A 176 8.91 5.79 24.01
CA GLY A 176 9.81 6.69 23.32
C GLY A 176 10.72 6.02 22.28
N SER A 177 10.51 4.73 21.98
CA SER A 177 11.26 4.01 20.94
C SER A 177 10.61 4.11 19.56
N GLY A 178 9.30 4.32 19.49
CA GLY A 178 8.53 4.56 18.27
C GLY A 178 8.30 6.06 18.02
N LEU A 179 8.20 6.42 16.75
CA LEU A 179 7.88 7.78 16.33
C LEU A 179 6.40 7.82 15.86
N HIS A 180 5.63 8.78 16.38
CA HIS A 180 4.32 9.17 15.88
C HIS A 180 4.46 10.54 15.21
N ALA A 181 4.35 10.57 13.89
CA ALA A 181 4.67 11.76 13.09
C ALA A 181 4.05 11.68 11.69
N THR A 182 4.11 12.78 10.95
CA THR A 182 3.79 12.74 9.52
C THR A 182 4.78 11.88 8.74
N ASN A 183 4.36 11.37 7.58
CA ASN A 183 5.26 10.62 6.70
C ASN A 183 6.52 11.40 6.33
N GLU A 184 6.38 12.71 6.11
CA GLU A 184 7.51 13.57 5.76
C GLU A 184 8.54 13.62 6.88
N GLU A 185 8.10 13.87 8.12
CA GLU A 185 8.97 13.89 9.30
C GLU A 185 9.64 12.54 9.56
N GLY A 186 8.87 11.43 9.51
CA GLY A 186 9.39 10.08 9.69
C GLY A 186 10.45 9.72 8.64
N PHE A 187 10.20 10.04 7.36
CA PHE A 187 11.16 9.78 6.28
C PHE A 187 12.41 10.68 6.39
N GLN A 188 12.26 11.94 6.77
CA GLN A 188 13.39 12.82 7.02
C GLN A 188 14.24 12.36 8.21
N ALA A 189 13.60 11.88 9.29
CA ALA A 189 14.31 11.29 10.42
C ALA A 189 15.15 10.07 9.99
N TYR A 190 14.57 9.20 9.14
CA TYR A 190 15.30 8.04 8.60
C TYR A 190 16.46 8.47 7.70
N LEU A 191 16.21 9.29 6.68
CA LEU A 191 17.20 9.73 5.70
C LEU A 191 18.37 10.51 6.35
N SER A 192 18.10 11.23 7.44
CA SER A 192 19.13 11.94 8.22
C SER A 192 19.91 11.06 9.19
N GLY A 193 19.60 9.75 9.28
CA GLY A 193 20.29 8.83 10.21
C GLY A 193 19.88 8.98 11.67
N LYS A 194 18.68 9.49 11.96
CA LYS A 194 18.12 9.65 13.32
C LYS A 194 17.06 8.62 13.69
N LEU A 195 16.78 7.68 12.77
CA LEU A 195 15.77 6.64 12.94
C LEU A 195 16.31 5.31 12.42
N GLY A 196 16.19 4.27 13.24
CA GLY A 196 16.77 2.95 12.94
C GLY A 196 15.99 2.14 11.92
N MET A 197 14.65 2.16 12.01
CA MET A 197 13.75 1.34 11.18
C MET A 197 12.55 2.14 10.69
N VAL A 198 12.16 1.91 9.42
CA VAL A 198 10.95 2.48 8.82
C VAL A 198 10.17 1.38 8.11
N CYS A 199 8.91 1.17 8.49
CA CYS A 199 7.98 0.35 7.73
C CYS A 199 7.19 1.23 6.75
N THR A 200 7.45 1.07 5.46
CA THR A 200 6.79 1.81 4.37
C THR A 200 6.88 1.09 3.03
N THR A 201 6.33 1.70 2.00
CA THR A 201 6.29 1.17 0.64
C THR A 201 7.67 0.95 0.01
N ILE A 202 7.84 -0.19 -0.70
CA ILE A 202 9.03 -0.40 -1.55
C ILE A 202 9.19 0.69 -2.63
N GLY A 203 8.11 1.38 -2.99
CA GLY A 203 8.13 2.55 -3.89
C GLY A 203 9.00 3.73 -3.41
N LYS A 204 9.46 3.72 -2.16
CA LYS A 204 10.46 4.68 -1.66
C LYS A 204 11.90 4.26 -1.91
N ARG A 205 12.16 3.01 -2.30
CA ARG A 205 13.50 2.43 -2.42
C ARG A 205 14.45 3.30 -3.24
N ALA A 206 14.10 3.62 -4.48
CA ALA A 206 14.99 4.39 -5.35
C ALA A 206 15.35 5.76 -4.77
N ASN A 207 14.36 6.43 -4.15
CA ASN A 207 14.58 7.72 -3.47
C ASN A 207 15.46 7.55 -2.23
N PHE A 208 15.18 6.56 -1.38
CA PHE A 208 15.94 6.34 -0.14
C PHE A 208 17.39 5.95 -0.45
N GLU A 209 17.63 5.03 -1.38
CA GLU A 209 18.98 4.64 -1.81
C GLU A 209 19.78 5.80 -2.38
N LYS A 210 19.13 6.74 -3.08
CA LYS A 210 19.77 7.94 -3.64
C LYS A 210 20.05 9.02 -2.59
N THR A 211 19.20 9.15 -1.57
CA THR A 211 19.17 10.33 -0.69
C THR A 211 19.80 10.07 0.67
N ALA A 212 19.69 8.83 1.20
CA ALA A 212 20.26 8.49 2.49
C ALA A 212 21.80 8.60 2.47
N LYS A 213 22.37 9.03 3.59
CA LYS A 213 23.82 9.14 3.78
C LYS A 213 24.49 7.85 4.27
N PHE A 214 23.72 6.76 4.30
CA PHE A 214 24.14 5.42 4.72
C PHE A 214 23.60 4.37 3.76
N PRO A 215 24.15 3.14 3.73
CA PRO A 215 23.64 2.06 2.90
C PRO A 215 22.22 1.66 3.34
N VAL A 216 21.22 1.92 2.50
CA VAL A 216 19.83 1.53 2.78
C VAL A 216 19.69 0.02 2.66
N LYS A 217 19.15 -0.62 3.69
CA LYS A 217 18.82 -2.05 3.71
C LYS A 217 17.33 -2.24 3.85
N VAL A 218 16.81 -3.30 3.22
CA VAL A 218 15.40 -3.69 3.27
C VAL A 218 15.31 -5.12 3.81
N ALA A 219 14.36 -5.33 4.71
CA ALA A 219 13.92 -6.64 5.19
C ALA A 219 12.45 -6.86 4.81
N THR A 220 12.00 -8.09 4.88
CA THR A 220 10.59 -8.44 4.71
C THR A 220 9.73 -7.75 5.75
N PHE A 221 8.42 -7.62 5.46
CA PHE A 221 7.45 -7.20 6.46
C PHE A 221 7.49 -8.19 7.63
N PRO A 222 7.62 -7.74 8.88
CA PRO A 222 7.73 -8.62 10.04
C PRO A 222 6.48 -9.47 10.23
N GLU A 223 6.64 -10.69 10.74
CA GLU A 223 5.53 -11.59 11.03
C GLU A 223 5.13 -11.56 12.51
N PHE A 224 3.90 -11.93 12.80
CA PHE A 224 3.51 -12.40 14.13
C PHE A 224 3.80 -13.88 14.19
N GLU A 225 4.37 -14.34 15.32
CA GLU A 225 4.80 -15.71 15.48
C GLU A 225 3.67 -16.71 15.17
N GLY A 226 3.93 -17.64 14.25
CA GLY A 226 2.97 -18.65 13.82
C GLY A 226 1.83 -18.14 12.91
N LYS A 227 1.86 -16.89 12.47
CA LYS A 227 0.84 -16.31 11.59
C LYS A 227 1.41 -15.95 10.21
N PRO A 228 0.64 -16.15 9.13
CA PRO A 228 1.11 -15.81 7.78
C PRO A 228 1.17 -14.30 7.57
N VAL A 229 2.25 -13.82 6.98
CA VAL A 229 2.35 -12.42 6.53
C VAL A 229 1.33 -12.16 5.42
N ARG A 230 0.55 -11.09 5.56
CA ARG A 230 -0.42 -10.58 4.60
C ARG A 230 -0.17 -9.09 4.41
N VAL A 231 0.21 -8.69 3.22
CA VAL A 231 0.58 -7.30 2.93
C VAL A 231 -0.39 -6.68 1.93
N ALA A 232 -0.99 -5.55 2.28
CA ALA A 232 -1.85 -4.85 1.34
C ALA A 232 -1.06 -4.42 0.10
N ALA A 233 -1.55 -4.74 -1.09
CA ALA A 233 -0.98 -4.25 -2.33
C ALA A 233 -1.25 -2.75 -2.45
N GLY A 234 -0.20 -1.96 -2.33
CA GLY A 234 -0.26 -0.52 -2.57
C GLY A 234 0.04 -0.16 -4.02
N GLY A 235 -0.08 1.12 -4.34
CA GLY A 235 0.14 1.64 -5.68
C GLY A 235 -1.13 2.12 -6.34
N ASN A 236 -1.27 1.85 -7.65
CA ASN A 236 -2.35 2.43 -8.44
C ASN A 236 -2.69 1.60 -9.68
N PHE A 237 -3.84 1.92 -10.24
CA PHE A 237 -4.35 1.36 -11.48
C PHE A 237 -4.78 2.48 -12.45
N LEU A 238 -4.86 2.16 -13.73
CA LEU A 238 -5.28 3.05 -14.80
C LEU A 238 -6.75 2.78 -15.16
N MET A 239 -7.57 3.82 -15.10
CA MET A 239 -8.99 3.80 -15.48
C MET A 239 -9.20 4.52 -16.80
N VAL A 240 -10.21 4.10 -17.59
CA VAL A 240 -10.63 4.76 -18.83
C VAL A 240 -12.03 5.34 -18.64
N PHE A 241 -12.22 6.58 -19.07
CA PHE A 241 -13.47 7.32 -18.94
C PHE A 241 -14.07 7.76 -20.30
N SER A 242 -13.34 7.57 -21.38
CA SER A 242 -13.81 7.99 -22.69
C SER A 242 -15.03 7.18 -23.13
N LYS A 243 -16.06 7.87 -23.63
CA LYS A 243 -17.26 7.27 -24.23
C LYS A 243 -17.22 7.33 -25.77
N ASP A 244 -16.27 8.05 -26.34
CA ASP A 244 -16.01 8.09 -27.78
C ASP A 244 -15.16 6.89 -28.18
N ALA A 245 -15.58 6.12 -29.18
CA ALA A 245 -14.92 4.88 -29.58
C ALA A 245 -13.47 5.07 -30.06
N ALA A 246 -13.16 6.19 -30.73
CA ALA A 246 -11.81 6.47 -31.18
C ALA A 246 -10.89 6.82 -30.01
N LYS A 247 -11.39 7.60 -29.06
CA LYS A 247 -10.65 7.95 -27.84
C LYS A 247 -10.50 6.75 -26.91
N GLU A 248 -11.54 5.89 -26.76
CA GLU A 248 -11.46 4.66 -25.98
C GLU A 248 -10.35 3.73 -26.54
N LYS A 249 -10.32 3.58 -27.88
CA LYS A 249 -9.25 2.83 -28.56
C LYS A 249 -7.87 3.45 -28.31
N ALA A 250 -7.74 4.77 -28.45
CA ALA A 250 -6.48 5.47 -28.19
C ALA A 250 -6.03 5.33 -26.73
N ALA A 251 -6.97 5.37 -25.76
CA ALA A 251 -6.69 5.12 -24.36
C ALA A 251 -6.18 3.68 -24.11
N CYS A 252 -6.77 2.69 -24.76
CA CYS A 252 -6.29 1.30 -24.71
C CYS A 252 -4.86 1.17 -25.27
N GLU A 253 -4.55 1.80 -26.42
CA GLU A 253 -3.20 1.79 -26.99
C GLU A 253 -2.19 2.51 -26.07
N PHE A 254 -2.56 3.63 -25.46
CA PHE A 254 -1.73 4.31 -24.48
C PHE A 254 -1.45 3.43 -23.25
N ILE A 255 -2.46 2.74 -22.73
CA ILE A 255 -2.30 1.79 -21.61
C ILE A 255 -1.38 0.62 -22.02
N LYS A 256 -1.52 0.07 -23.23
CA LYS A 256 -0.61 -0.95 -23.75
C LYS A 256 0.84 -0.47 -23.80
N TYR A 257 1.06 0.76 -24.23
CA TYR A 257 2.39 1.36 -24.22
C TYR A 257 2.97 1.46 -22.80
N LEU A 258 2.20 1.98 -21.85
CA LEU A 258 2.63 2.08 -20.45
C LEU A 258 2.92 0.71 -19.82
N GLN A 259 2.26 -0.35 -20.32
CA GLN A 259 2.45 -1.73 -19.89
C GLN A 259 3.50 -2.48 -20.75
N SER A 260 4.17 -1.79 -21.66
CA SER A 260 5.27 -2.41 -22.42
C SER A 260 6.45 -2.75 -21.52
N PRO A 261 7.25 -3.77 -21.84
CA PRO A 261 8.45 -4.12 -21.06
C PRO A 261 9.37 -2.92 -20.85
N GLU A 262 9.64 -2.13 -21.90
CA GLU A 262 10.49 -0.95 -21.83
C GLU A 262 9.95 0.10 -20.84
N ALA A 263 8.66 0.45 -20.94
CA ALA A 263 8.04 1.44 -20.08
C ALA A 263 8.00 0.99 -18.62
N LEU A 264 7.65 -0.28 -18.36
CA LEU A 264 7.58 -0.84 -17.01
C LEU A 264 8.97 -0.95 -16.36
N VAL A 265 9.99 -1.37 -17.10
CA VAL A 265 11.36 -1.39 -16.57
C VAL A 265 11.81 0.01 -16.20
N LYS A 266 11.59 1.01 -17.07
CA LYS A 266 11.93 2.41 -16.80
C LYS A 266 11.18 2.95 -15.58
N TRP A 267 9.87 2.65 -15.47
CA TRP A 267 9.03 3.05 -14.35
C TRP A 267 9.49 2.42 -13.03
N SER A 268 9.66 1.10 -13.01
CA SER A 268 10.06 0.35 -11.81
C SER A 268 11.46 0.72 -11.33
N THR A 269 12.38 0.99 -12.26
CA THR A 269 13.73 1.46 -11.94
C THR A 269 13.70 2.85 -11.29
N GLY A 270 12.97 3.77 -11.90
CA GLY A 270 12.94 5.18 -11.47
C GLY A 270 12.15 5.41 -10.18
N THR A 271 11.16 4.55 -9.88
CA THR A 271 10.28 4.73 -8.73
C THR A 271 10.53 3.75 -7.59
N GLY A 272 10.88 2.50 -7.90
CA GLY A 272 10.95 1.38 -6.95
C GLY A 272 9.69 0.52 -6.90
N TYR A 273 8.62 0.89 -7.62
CA TYR A 273 7.42 0.04 -7.74
C TYR A 273 7.73 -1.27 -8.46
N LEU A 274 6.95 -2.31 -8.13
CA LEU A 274 7.02 -3.61 -8.78
C LEU A 274 6.16 -3.62 -10.04
N PRO A 275 6.63 -4.29 -11.14
CA PRO A 275 5.87 -4.36 -12.38
C PRO A 275 4.68 -5.32 -12.24
N PRO A 276 3.47 -4.94 -12.72
CA PRO A 276 2.28 -5.79 -12.63
C PRO A 276 2.21 -6.87 -13.71
N ARG A 277 2.93 -6.69 -14.84
CA ARG A 277 2.82 -7.55 -16.01
C ARG A 277 3.69 -8.81 -15.90
N LYS A 278 3.18 -9.95 -16.36
CA LYS A 278 3.93 -11.21 -16.49
C LYS A 278 5.21 -11.03 -17.30
N GLY A 279 6.25 -11.76 -16.94
CA GLY A 279 7.51 -11.82 -17.67
C GLY A 279 8.45 -10.63 -17.47
N ILE A 280 8.00 -9.52 -16.86
CA ILE A 280 8.85 -8.35 -16.65
C ILE A 280 9.86 -8.60 -15.52
N ALA A 281 9.42 -9.24 -14.44
CA ALA A 281 10.29 -9.56 -13.29
C ALA A 281 11.36 -10.61 -13.66
N GLU A 282 11.07 -11.45 -14.65
CA GLU A 282 11.91 -12.52 -15.16
C GLU A 282 12.75 -12.12 -16.39
N ASP A 283 12.52 -10.93 -16.96
CA ASP A 283 13.26 -10.46 -18.14
C ASP A 283 14.75 -10.25 -17.83
N PRO A 284 15.65 -11.07 -18.42
CA PRO A 284 17.09 -11.00 -18.13
C PRO A 284 17.74 -9.71 -18.65
N LYS A 285 17.12 -9.02 -19.61
CA LYS A 285 17.60 -7.75 -20.18
C LYS A 285 17.04 -6.53 -19.45
N GLY A 286 16.14 -6.74 -18.52
CA GLY A 286 15.42 -5.68 -17.83
C GLY A 286 15.42 -5.83 -16.32
N PHE A 287 14.23 -6.04 -15.75
CA PHE A 287 14.02 -5.98 -14.31
C PHE A 287 14.73 -7.12 -13.53
N LYS A 288 14.87 -8.32 -14.11
CA LYS A 288 15.54 -9.44 -13.47
C LYS A 288 16.98 -9.12 -13.11
N LYS A 289 17.74 -8.57 -14.06
CA LYS A 289 19.13 -8.16 -13.81
C LYS A 289 19.24 -7.15 -12.67
N MET A 290 18.37 -6.14 -12.67
CA MET A 290 18.34 -5.15 -11.61
C MET A 290 17.97 -5.77 -10.25
N ALA A 291 17.03 -6.71 -10.23
CA ALA A 291 16.66 -7.43 -9.01
C ALA A 291 17.79 -8.33 -8.49
N GLU A 292 18.56 -8.97 -9.38
CA GLU A 292 19.74 -9.79 -9.01
C GLU A 292 20.87 -8.93 -8.42
N GLU A 293 21.06 -7.73 -8.94
CA GLU A 293 22.08 -6.78 -8.47
C GLU A 293 21.66 -6.03 -7.18
N ASN A 294 20.35 -5.91 -6.90
CA ASN A 294 19.82 -5.18 -5.76
C ASN A 294 18.98 -6.09 -4.84
N LYS A 295 19.58 -6.51 -3.72
CA LYS A 295 18.90 -7.36 -2.72
C LYS A 295 17.61 -6.76 -2.16
N ASN A 296 17.51 -5.44 -2.09
CA ASN A 296 16.30 -4.76 -1.59
C ASN A 296 15.08 -5.03 -2.50
N ILE A 297 15.31 -5.16 -3.81
CA ILE A 297 14.25 -5.53 -4.78
C ILE A 297 13.83 -6.98 -4.59
N GLN A 298 14.81 -7.90 -4.37
CA GLN A 298 14.50 -9.32 -4.15
C GLN A 298 13.61 -9.52 -2.93
N VAL A 299 13.85 -8.78 -1.85
CA VAL A 299 13.00 -8.80 -0.65
C VAL A 299 11.55 -8.41 -0.98
N ALA A 300 11.35 -7.35 -1.73
CA ALA A 300 9.99 -6.92 -2.10
C ALA A 300 9.30 -7.94 -3.03
N LEU A 301 10.03 -8.52 -3.99
CA LEU A 301 9.50 -9.56 -4.86
C LEU A 301 9.06 -10.81 -4.08
N SER A 302 9.77 -11.18 -3.02
CA SER A 302 9.41 -12.32 -2.15
C SER A 302 8.10 -12.11 -1.38
N LEU A 303 7.64 -10.88 -1.24
CA LEU A 303 6.36 -10.53 -0.59
C LEU A 303 5.18 -10.50 -1.58
N MET A 304 5.41 -10.47 -2.89
CA MET A 304 4.32 -10.44 -3.88
C MET A 304 3.31 -11.59 -3.75
N PRO A 305 3.71 -12.85 -3.47
CA PRO A 305 2.74 -13.93 -3.24
C PRO A 305 1.90 -13.76 -1.97
N LYS A 306 2.32 -12.87 -1.04
CA LYS A 306 1.63 -12.55 0.21
C LYS A 306 0.77 -11.29 0.10
N ALA A 307 0.75 -10.66 -1.09
CA ALA A 307 -0.02 -9.46 -1.34
C ALA A 307 -1.52 -9.75 -1.34
N VAL A 308 -2.26 -8.89 -0.65
CA VAL A 308 -3.72 -8.90 -0.57
C VAL A 308 -4.28 -7.60 -1.10
N LYS A 309 -5.55 -7.61 -1.48
CA LYS A 309 -6.24 -6.41 -1.96
C LYS A 309 -6.28 -5.34 -0.86
N TRP A 310 -5.99 -4.09 -1.21
CA TRP A 310 -6.17 -2.98 -0.29
C TRP A 310 -7.65 -2.81 0.01
N ALA A 311 -8.02 -2.79 1.28
CA ALA A 311 -9.39 -2.59 1.72
C ALA A 311 -9.88 -1.21 1.25
N SER A 312 -11.02 -1.21 0.59
CA SER A 312 -11.68 -0.01 0.09
C SER A 312 -13.12 -0.02 0.62
N PHE A 313 -13.49 0.99 1.38
CA PHE A 313 -14.84 1.10 1.92
C PHE A 313 -15.82 1.43 0.78
N PRO A 314 -16.97 0.71 0.66
CA PRO A 314 -17.96 0.95 -0.38
C PRO A 314 -18.86 2.15 -0.06
N GLY A 315 -19.72 2.50 -1.03
CA GLY A 315 -20.77 3.49 -0.87
C GLY A 315 -20.30 4.94 -1.00
N ALA A 316 -21.25 5.85 -0.95
CA ALA A 316 -20.99 7.29 -1.05
C ALA A 316 -20.16 7.83 0.12
N ASN A 317 -20.23 7.19 1.28
CA ASN A 317 -19.53 7.57 2.50
C ASN A 317 -18.20 6.81 2.71
N GLY A 318 -17.75 5.98 1.76
CA GLY A 318 -16.55 5.17 1.90
C GLY A 318 -15.30 5.98 2.25
N LEU A 319 -15.15 7.19 1.69
CA LEU A 319 -14.03 8.08 2.02
C LEU A 319 -14.11 8.64 3.44
N GLN A 320 -15.32 8.83 3.98
CA GLN A 320 -15.51 9.25 5.37
C GLN A 320 -15.19 8.10 6.33
N ALA A 321 -15.57 6.88 5.99
CA ALA A 321 -15.21 5.68 6.75
C ALA A 321 -13.68 5.48 6.83
N GLU A 322 -12.97 5.66 5.71
CA GLU A 322 -11.50 5.65 5.68
C GLU A 322 -10.90 6.73 6.61
N GLN A 323 -11.44 7.95 6.56
CA GLN A 323 -10.96 9.04 7.41
C GLN A 323 -11.15 8.74 8.90
N MET A 324 -12.27 8.13 9.30
CA MET A 324 -12.52 7.73 10.70
C MET A 324 -11.46 6.74 11.21
N LEU A 325 -10.99 5.85 10.35
CA LEU A 325 -9.95 4.89 10.72
C LEU A 325 -8.56 5.57 10.83
N ILE A 326 -8.31 6.60 10.03
CA ILE A 326 -7.11 7.44 10.16
C ILE A 326 -7.15 8.21 11.49
N ASP A 327 -8.27 8.83 11.81
CA ASP A 327 -8.43 9.64 13.02
C ASP A 327 -8.30 8.79 14.29
N VAL A 328 -8.88 7.60 14.32
CA VAL A 328 -8.78 6.70 15.49
C VAL A 328 -7.38 6.17 15.69
N ARG A 329 -6.61 5.97 14.63
CA ARG A 329 -5.19 5.63 14.75
C ARG A 329 -4.44 6.69 15.57
N ASP A 330 -4.66 7.96 15.25
CA ASP A 330 -3.98 9.06 15.94
C ASP A 330 -4.38 9.12 17.43
N VAL A 331 -5.66 8.88 17.75
CA VAL A 331 -6.16 8.76 19.13
C VAL A 331 -5.47 7.61 19.89
N ILE A 332 -5.25 6.48 19.22
CA ILE A 332 -4.58 5.33 19.84
C ILE A 332 -3.09 5.58 20.03
N LEU A 333 -2.40 6.09 19.00
CA LEU A 333 -0.96 6.31 19.03
C LEU A 333 -0.57 7.46 19.99
N SER A 334 -1.41 8.48 20.15
CA SER A 334 -1.23 9.52 21.15
C SER A 334 -1.49 9.03 22.60
N GLY A 335 -2.07 7.85 22.76
CA GLY A 335 -2.39 7.28 24.07
C GLY A 335 -3.66 7.83 24.71
N GLU A 336 -4.49 8.56 23.97
CA GLU A 336 -5.76 9.13 24.47
C GLU A 336 -6.78 8.04 24.81
N LYS A 337 -6.78 6.91 24.05
CA LYS A 337 -7.65 5.76 24.26
C LYS A 337 -6.94 4.44 24.02
N PRO A 338 -7.28 3.36 24.79
CA PRO A 338 -6.83 2.01 24.49
C PRO A 338 -7.33 1.55 23.12
N ALA A 339 -6.50 0.81 22.38
CA ALA A 339 -6.80 0.39 21.01
C ALA A 339 -8.12 -0.38 20.89
N ALA A 340 -8.39 -1.33 21.80
CA ALA A 340 -9.61 -2.15 21.77
C ALA A 340 -10.91 -1.31 21.91
N GLU A 341 -10.91 -0.32 22.79
CA GLU A 341 -12.06 0.57 22.98
C GLU A 341 -12.25 1.49 21.78
N ALA A 342 -11.17 2.14 21.35
CA ALA A 342 -11.21 3.11 20.26
C ALA A 342 -11.65 2.45 18.93
N LEU A 343 -11.11 1.27 18.60
CA LEU A 343 -11.47 0.54 17.38
C LEU A 343 -12.93 0.06 17.40
N LYS A 344 -13.42 -0.43 18.55
CA LYS A 344 -14.80 -0.88 18.70
C LYS A 344 -15.80 0.26 18.48
N GLU A 345 -15.55 1.43 19.10
CA GLU A 345 -16.38 2.62 18.90
C GLU A 345 -16.37 3.10 17.44
N THR A 346 -15.18 3.09 16.82
CA THR A 346 -15.04 3.54 15.43
C THR A 346 -15.68 2.57 14.46
N ALA A 347 -15.55 1.27 14.66
CA ALA A 347 -16.21 0.26 13.83
C ALA A 347 -17.74 0.43 13.82
N LYS A 348 -18.33 0.74 15.00
CA LYS A 348 -19.77 1.05 15.08
C LYS A 348 -20.13 2.26 14.23
N LYS A 349 -19.40 3.38 14.38
CA LYS A 349 -19.64 4.61 13.60
C LYS A 349 -19.49 4.38 12.09
N VAL A 350 -18.48 3.60 11.69
CA VAL A 350 -18.26 3.21 10.28
C VAL A 350 -19.44 2.39 9.77
N ASN A 351 -19.94 1.43 10.54
CA ASN A 351 -21.08 0.60 10.14
C ASN A 351 -22.40 1.42 10.02
N ASP A 352 -22.52 2.51 10.77
CA ASP A 352 -23.67 3.42 10.66
C ASP A 352 -23.59 4.28 9.36
N LEU A 353 -22.41 4.38 8.72
CA LEU A 353 -22.18 5.10 7.46
C LEU A 353 -22.33 4.22 6.22
N LEU A 354 -22.00 2.93 6.31
CA LEU A 354 -22.01 1.95 5.20
C LEU A 354 -23.39 1.32 5.03
#